data_b0244cb6a76c4ff33a6cc3e0f6125d80
#
_entry.id   b0244cb6a76c4ff33a6cc3e0f6125d80
#
_cell.length_a   1.000
_cell.length_b   1.000
_cell.length_c   1.000
_cell.angle_alpha   90.00
_cell.angle_beta   90.00
_cell.angle_gamma   90.00
#
_symmetry.space_group_name_H-M   'P 1'
#
loop_
_entity.id
_entity.type
_entity.pdbx_description
1 polymer ?
#
loop_
_entity_poly.entity_id
_entity_poly.type
_entity_poly.pdbx_seq_one_letter_code
_entity_poly.pdbx_strand_id
1 'polypeptide(L)' 'MEKLVYSIQEVAELLGISRSYAYELVRNGTIPALVLGKKWVVPKEKFNNWVNGERELDK' A
#
# COMPACT_ATOMS: atom_id res chain seq x y z
N MET A 1 4.56 -19.21 -6.30
CA MET A 1 3.82 -18.88 -5.07
C MET A 1 3.52 -17.39 -5.02
N GLU A 2 2.32 -17.05 -4.66
CA GLU A 2 1.93 -15.65 -4.61
C GLU A 2 2.43 -14.97 -3.36
N LYS A 3 2.83 -13.73 -3.51
CA LYS A 3 3.17 -12.92 -2.36
C LYS A 3 1.90 -12.44 -1.67
N LEU A 4 1.97 -12.31 -0.38
CA LEU A 4 0.86 -11.77 0.40
C LEU A 4 0.96 -10.27 0.57
N VAL A 5 2.05 -9.68 0.15
CA VAL A 5 2.28 -8.24 0.31
C VAL A 5 2.89 -7.70 -0.97
N TYR A 6 2.71 -6.39 -1.15
CA TYR A 6 3.37 -5.65 -2.22
C TYR A 6 4.55 -4.88 -1.66
N SER A 7 5.58 -4.70 -2.47
CA SER A 7 6.64 -3.76 -2.12
C SER A 7 6.16 -2.35 -2.46
N ILE A 8 6.89 -1.36 -1.96
CA ILE A 8 6.53 0.04 -2.26
C ILE A 8 6.63 0.30 -3.76
N GLN A 9 7.63 -0.28 -4.41
CA GLN A 9 7.77 -0.10 -5.85
C GLN A 9 6.58 -0.69 -6.60
N GLU A 10 6.11 -1.86 -6.16
CA GLU A 10 4.95 -2.48 -6.79
C GLU A 10 3.72 -1.61 -6.60
N VAL A 11 3.55 -1.04 -5.43
CA VAL A 11 2.42 -0.15 -5.17
C VAL A 11 2.49 1.06 -6.07
N ALA A 12 3.68 1.63 -6.23
CA ALA A 12 3.84 2.79 -7.10
C ALA A 12 3.43 2.46 -8.53
N GLU A 13 3.83 1.29 -9.00
CA GLU A 13 3.49 0.89 -10.37
C GLU A 13 1.99 0.66 -10.51
N LEU A 14 1.39 0.04 -9.52
CA LEU A 14 -0.04 -0.23 -9.57
C LEU A 14 -0.85 1.06 -9.57
N LEU A 15 -0.38 2.07 -8.88
CA LEU A 15 -1.09 3.34 -8.79
C LEU A 15 -0.67 4.33 -9.86
N GLY A 16 0.40 4.02 -10.60
CA GLY A 16 0.87 4.94 -11.63
C GLY A 16 1.53 6.18 -11.08
N ILE A 17 2.19 6.07 -9.94
CA ILE A 17 2.87 7.20 -9.30
C ILE A 17 4.34 6.89 -9.13
N SER A 18 5.12 7.89 -8.76
CA SER A 18 6.54 7.68 -8.53
C SER A 18 6.76 6.91 -7.24
N ARG A 19 7.91 6.26 -7.14
CA ARG A 19 8.24 5.52 -5.93
C ARG A 19 8.38 6.45 -4.74
N SER A 20 8.96 7.62 -4.95
CA SER A 20 9.10 8.59 -3.87
C SER A 20 7.75 9.00 -3.31
N TYR A 21 6.79 9.25 -4.19
CA TYR A 21 5.47 9.63 -3.76
C TYR A 21 4.79 8.49 -3.03
N ALA A 22 4.95 7.26 -3.54
CA ALA A 22 4.38 6.10 -2.86
C ALA A 22 4.95 5.96 -1.46
N TYR A 23 6.25 6.15 -1.30
CA TYR A 23 6.87 6.10 0.02
C TYR A 23 6.26 7.14 0.96
N GLU A 24 6.03 8.31 0.43
CA GLU A 24 5.46 9.36 1.23
C GLU A 24 4.04 9.01 1.70
N LEU A 25 3.24 8.45 0.81
CA LEU A 25 1.89 8.05 1.16
C LEU A 25 1.88 6.95 2.21
N VAL A 26 2.84 6.04 2.13
CA VAL A 26 2.95 4.98 3.12
C VAL A 26 3.38 5.55 4.46
N ARG A 27 4.36 6.46 4.44
CA ARG A 27 4.90 7.00 5.68
C ARG A 27 3.88 7.85 6.43
N ASN A 28 3.05 8.57 5.72
CA ASN A 28 2.08 9.42 6.39
C ASN A 28 0.78 8.70 6.71
N GLY A 29 0.70 7.40 6.40
CA GLY A 29 -0.45 6.60 6.78
C GLY A 29 -1.60 6.60 5.79
N THR A 30 -1.43 7.23 4.64
CA THR A 30 -2.49 7.23 3.64
C THR A 30 -2.69 5.83 3.06
N ILE A 31 -1.60 5.13 2.80
CA ILE A 31 -1.67 3.76 2.30
C ILE A 31 -1.37 2.82 3.46
N PRO A 32 -2.23 1.82 3.69
CA PRO A 32 -1.97 0.88 4.79
C PRO A 32 -0.74 0.05 4.51
N ALA A 33 0.15 -0.01 5.47
CA ALA A 33 1.42 -0.71 5.29
C ALA A 33 1.91 -1.20 6.64
N LEU A 34 2.86 -2.13 6.59
CA LEU A 34 3.56 -2.53 7.79
C LEU A 34 5.05 -2.52 7.55
N VAL A 35 5.77 -2.53 8.67
CA VAL A 35 7.22 -2.57 8.62
C VAL A 35 7.67 -3.97 9.01
N LEU A 36 8.42 -4.61 8.12
CA LEU A 36 9.02 -5.90 8.39
C LEU A 36 10.51 -5.69 8.46
N GLY A 37 11.05 -5.72 9.68
CA GLY A 37 12.45 -5.41 9.84
C GLY A 37 12.74 -4.01 9.39
N LYS A 38 13.47 -3.87 8.29
CA LYS A 38 13.81 -2.55 7.76
C LYS A 38 13.04 -2.21 6.51
N LYS A 39 12.04 -3.00 6.17
CA LYS A 39 11.33 -2.81 4.92
C LYS A 39 9.88 -2.48 5.17
N TRP A 40 9.35 -1.57 4.36
CA TRP A 40 7.93 -1.31 4.32
C TRP A 40 7.28 -2.25 3.31
N VAL A 41 6.16 -2.85 3.68
CA VAL A 41 5.39 -3.67 2.76
C VAL A 41 3.93 -3.32 2.94
N VAL A 42 3.14 -3.59 1.91
CA VAL A 42 1.71 -3.28 1.90
C VAL A 42 0.95 -4.59 1.73
N PRO A 43 0.20 -5.02 2.74
CA PRO A 43 -0.58 -6.25 2.59
C PRO A 43 -1.57 -6.11 1.45
N LYS A 44 -1.65 -7.14 0.60
CA LYS A 44 -2.49 -7.08 -0.59
C LYS A 44 -3.95 -6.85 -0.23
N GLU A 45 -4.42 -7.53 0.78
CA GLU A 45 -5.82 -7.42 1.16
C GLU A 45 -6.14 -5.99 1.60
N LYS A 46 -5.27 -5.44 2.42
CA LYS A 46 -5.50 -4.07 2.89
C LYS A 46 -5.40 -3.06 1.76
N PHE A 47 -4.46 -3.31 0.85
CA PHE A 47 -4.30 -2.43 -0.31
C PHE A 47 -5.56 -2.45 -1.18
N ASN A 48 -6.08 -3.65 -1.42
CA ASN A 48 -7.28 -3.78 -2.23
C ASN A 48 -8.46 -3.08 -1.58
N ASN A 49 -8.61 -3.24 -0.27
CA ASN A 49 -9.69 -2.57 0.44
C ASN A 49 -9.54 -1.07 0.38
N TRP A 50 -8.32 -0.59 0.51
CA TRP A 50 -8.06 0.84 0.46
C TRP A 50 -8.39 1.41 -0.91
N VAL A 51 -7.97 0.72 -1.96
CA VAL A 51 -8.22 1.17 -3.32
C VAL A 51 -9.72 1.17 -3.60
N ASN A 52 -10.42 0.19 -3.09
CA ASN A 52 -11.85 0.07 -3.31
C ASN A 52 -12.66 1.01 -2.43
N GLY A 53 -12.02 1.66 -1.48
CA GLY A 53 -12.71 2.58 -0.59
C GLY A 53 -13.63 1.91 0.40
N GLU A 54 -13.35 0.68 0.74
CA GLU A 54 -14.26 -0.09 1.56
C GLU A 54 -14.26 0.31 3.01
N ARG A 55 -13.29 1.05 3.42
CA ARG A 55 -13.25 1.38 4.82
C ARG A 55 -14.22 2.49 5.17
N GLU A 56 -14.86 3.05 4.30
CA GLU A 56 -15.68 4.09 4.71
C GLU A 56 -17.06 3.86 4.69
N LEU A 57 -17.18 4.12 4.72
CA LEU A 57 -18.04 4.17 4.64
C LEU A 57 -18.88 4.23 4.44
N ASP A 58 -19.03 4.50 4.19
CA ASP A 58 -19.75 4.72 3.91
C ASP A 58 -20.52 4.80 3.85
N LYS A 59 -20.62 4.92 3.95
CA LYS A 59 -21.33 5.13 3.89
C LYS A 59 -21.83 5.14 3.95
#